data_16cc34046c7af90f2f4e2cb6929f6c05
#
_entry.id   16cc34046c7af90f2f4e2cb6929f6c05
#
_cell.length_a   1.000
_cell.length_b   1.000
_cell.length_c   1.000
_cell.angle_alpha   90.00
_cell.angle_beta   90.00
_cell.angle_gamma   90.00
#
_symmetry.space_group_name_H-M   'P 1'
#
loop_
_entity.id
_entity.type
_entity.pdbx_description
1 polymer ?
#
loop_
_entity_poly.entity_id
_entity_poly.type
_entity_poly.pdbx_seq_one_letter_code
_entity_poly.pdbx_strand_id
1 'polypeptide(L)' 'MITADQTLDTLGTFCPIPVILTSKKMKQMEVGQVLKVLSDDEGIKKDMPAWCKTTGNEYLDQAQEGKVIEVYIRKKK' A
#
# COMPACT_ATOMS: atom_id res chain seq x y z
N MET A 1 -11.69 12.35 0.96
CA MET A 1 -10.25 12.37 0.68
C MET A 1 -9.50 11.74 1.85
N ILE A 2 -8.60 10.79 1.57
CA ILE A 2 -7.85 10.09 2.60
C ILE A 2 -6.51 10.79 2.79
N THR A 3 -6.19 11.10 4.05
CA THR A 3 -4.91 11.70 4.39
C THR A 3 -3.97 10.60 4.90
N ALA A 4 -2.83 10.42 4.22
CA ALA A 4 -1.86 9.41 4.61
C ALA A 4 -0.87 9.99 5.62
N ASP A 5 -0.54 9.19 6.63
CA ASP A 5 0.47 9.57 7.63
C ASP A 5 1.88 9.34 7.09
N GLN A 6 2.04 8.34 6.24
CA GLN A 6 3.32 7.99 5.62
C GLN A 6 3.10 7.72 4.13
N THR A 7 4.16 7.90 3.35
CA THR A 7 4.14 7.60 1.92
C THR A 7 5.31 6.67 1.60
N LEU A 8 5.03 5.60 0.86
CA LEU A 8 6.05 4.65 0.41
C LEU A 8 6.10 4.65 -1.11
N ASP A 9 7.26 4.98 -1.65
CA ASP A 9 7.49 4.99 -3.09
C ASP A 9 8.07 3.66 -3.53
N THR A 10 7.31 2.89 -4.31
CA THR A 10 7.76 1.63 -4.89
C THR A 10 7.81 1.68 -6.41
N LEU A 11 7.86 2.90 -6.97
CA LEU A 11 7.93 3.07 -8.42
C LEU A 11 9.17 2.38 -8.98
N GLY A 12 9.03 1.78 -10.15
CA GLY A 12 10.13 1.07 -10.80
C GLY A 12 10.36 -0.35 -10.30
N THR A 13 9.52 -0.84 -9.37
CA THR A 13 9.61 -2.21 -8.89
C THR A 13 8.44 -3.04 -9.40
N PHE A 14 8.60 -4.36 -9.36
CA PHE A 14 7.58 -5.32 -9.81
C PHE A 14 7.09 -6.16 -8.64
N CYS A 15 5.86 -6.68 -8.75
CA CYS A 15 5.34 -7.66 -7.82
C CYS A 15 6.33 -8.85 -7.70
N PRO A 16 6.66 -9.32 -6.48
CA PRO A 16 6.03 -8.97 -5.20
C PRO A 16 6.75 -7.86 -4.41
N ILE A 17 7.70 -7.14 -5.02
CA ILE A 17 8.51 -6.15 -4.31
C ILE A 17 7.68 -5.06 -3.62
N PRO A 18 6.67 -4.44 -4.28
CA PRO A 18 5.86 -3.43 -3.58
C PRO A 18 5.21 -3.96 -2.31
N VAL A 19 4.74 -5.21 -2.33
CA VAL A 19 4.12 -5.83 -1.15
C VAL A 19 5.16 -6.06 -0.05
N ILE A 20 6.36 -6.51 -0.42
CA ILE A 20 7.44 -6.73 0.54
C ILE A 20 7.84 -5.41 1.21
N LEU A 21 8.00 -4.35 0.42
CA LEU A 21 8.37 -3.03 0.96
C LEU A 21 7.26 -2.49 1.86
N THR A 22 6.00 -2.69 1.47
CA THR A 22 4.84 -2.28 2.27
C THR A 22 4.85 -3.01 3.62
N SER A 23 5.12 -4.30 3.62
CA SER A 23 5.18 -5.09 4.85
C SER A 23 6.25 -4.55 5.80
N LYS A 24 7.43 -4.23 5.27
CA LYS A 24 8.53 -3.67 6.06
C LYS A 24 8.16 -2.30 6.64
N LYS A 25 7.55 -1.45 5.82
CA LYS A 25 7.15 -0.11 6.25
C LYS A 25 6.08 -0.17 7.33
N MET A 26 5.11 -1.07 7.17
CA MET A 26 4.02 -1.21 8.14
C MET A 26 4.52 -1.63 9.52
N LYS A 27 5.61 -2.37 9.60
CA LYS A 27 6.21 -2.75 10.89
C LYS A 27 6.76 -1.55 11.64
N GLN A 28 7.09 -0.49 10.93
CA GLN A 28 7.62 0.74 11.52
C GLN A 28 6.51 1.73 11.88
N MET A 29 5.29 1.45 11.46
CA MET A 29 4.15 2.32 11.69
C MET A 29 3.36 1.88 12.91
N GLU A 30 2.55 2.80 13.43
CA GLU A 30 1.67 2.52 14.56
C GLU A 30 0.28 2.14 14.06
N VAL A 31 -0.43 1.34 14.86
CA VAL A 31 -1.80 0.96 14.56
C VAL A 31 -2.68 2.21 14.43
N GLY A 32 -3.47 2.26 13.38
CA GLY A 32 -4.33 3.39 13.08
C GLY A 32 -3.75 4.35 12.06
N GLN A 33 -2.45 4.26 11.78
CA GLN A 33 -1.84 5.12 10.76
C GLN A 33 -2.15 4.61 9.36
N VAL A 34 -2.20 5.55 8.42
CA VAL A 34 -2.49 5.26 7.01
C VAL A 34 -1.22 5.38 6.19
N LEU A 35 -0.96 4.37 5.37
CA LEU A 35 0.17 4.35 4.45
C LEU A 35 -0.33 4.52 3.02
N LYS A 36 0.28 5.46 2.29
CA LYS A 36 0.06 5.64 0.87
C LYS A 36 1.20 4.98 0.12
N VAL A 37 0.90 3.97 -0.69
CA VAL A 37 1.90 3.24 -1.48
C VAL A 37 1.78 3.68 -2.93
N LEU A 38 2.91 4.11 -3.51
CA LEU A 38 2.98 4.46 -4.92
C LEU A 38 3.58 3.30 -5.69
N SER A 39 2.96 2.92 -6.80
CA SER A 39 3.44 1.83 -7.66
C SER A 39 3.09 2.12 -9.10
N ASP A 40 3.88 1.58 -10.02
CA ASP A 40 3.57 1.62 -11.45
C ASP A 40 3.30 0.22 -12.01
N ASP A 41 3.14 -0.77 -11.14
CA ASP A 41 2.80 -2.14 -11.52
C ASP A 41 1.31 -2.39 -11.30
N GLU A 42 0.58 -2.71 -12.36
CA GLU A 42 -0.86 -2.97 -12.29
C GLU A 42 -1.20 -4.14 -11.36
N GLY A 43 -0.26 -5.05 -11.15
CA GLY A 43 -0.46 -6.18 -10.25
C GLY A 43 -0.78 -5.79 -8.82
N ILE A 44 -0.38 -4.58 -8.41
CA ILE A 44 -0.63 -4.11 -7.05
C ILE A 44 -2.13 -3.99 -6.74
N LYS A 45 -2.93 -3.73 -7.76
CA LYS A 45 -4.39 -3.59 -7.61
C LYS A 45 -5.03 -4.90 -7.13
N LYS A 46 -4.40 -6.02 -7.44
CA LYS A 46 -4.86 -7.35 -7.04
C LYS A 46 -4.14 -7.84 -5.80
N ASP A 47 -2.82 -7.65 -5.77
CA ASP A 47 -1.98 -8.19 -4.71
C ASP A 47 -2.17 -7.47 -3.38
N MET A 48 -2.34 -6.17 -3.40
CA MET A 48 -2.42 -5.40 -2.17
C MET A 48 -3.71 -5.67 -1.38
N PRO A 49 -4.89 -5.72 -2.01
CA PRO A 49 -6.09 -6.11 -1.28
C PRO A 49 -5.98 -7.51 -0.66
N ALA A 50 -5.38 -8.46 -1.38
CA ALA A 50 -5.17 -9.82 -0.89
C ALA A 50 -4.23 -9.81 0.31
N TRP A 51 -3.14 -9.05 0.24
CA TRP A 51 -2.19 -8.92 1.34
C TRP A 51 -2.84 -8.31 2.57
N CYS A 52 -3.67 -7.27 2.39
CA CYS A 52 -4.39 -6.64 3.49
C CYS A 52 -5.32 -7.62 4.18
N LYS A 53 -6.02 -8.42 3.40
CA LYS A 53 -6.93 -9.45 3.94
C LYS A 53 -6.15 -10.49 4.73
N THR A 54 -5.01 -10.92 4.21
CA THR A 54 -4.18 -11.94 4.86
C THR A 54 -3.58 -11.43 6.17
N THR A 55 -3.13 -10.18 6.20
CA THR A 55 -2.45 -9.61 7.36
C THR A 55 -3.40 -8.93 8.35
N GLY A 56 -4.66 -8.75 7.97
CA GLY A 56 -5.64 -8.10 8.84
C GLY A 56 -5.57 -6.57 8.83
N ASN A 57 -4.89 -6.00 7.86
CA ASN A 57 -4.89 -4.55 7.67
C ASN A 57 -6.06 -4.12 6.80
N GLU A 58 -6.39 -2.84 6.84
CA GLU A 58 -7.54 -2.31 6.12
C GLU A 58 -7.13 -1.68 4.81
N TYR A 59 -7.71 -2.16 3.69
CA TYR A 59 -7.53 -1.56 2.38
C TYR A 59 -8.56 -0.44 2.23
N LEU A 60 -8.11 0.81 2.25
CA LEU A 60 -9.00 1.95 2.26
C LEU A 60 -9.47 2.37 0.88
N ASP A 61 -8.51 2.56 -0.03
CA ASP A 61 -8.84 3.12 -1.34
C ASP A 61 -7.67 2.92 -2.29
N GLN A 62 -7.94 3.13 -3.57
CA GLN A 62 -6.89 3.22 -4.57
C GLN A 62 -7.24 4.31 -5.56
N ALA A 63 -6.24 4.94 -6.12
CA ALA A 63 -6.38 5.94 -7.16
C ALA A 63 -5.31 5.68 -8.20
N GLN A 64 -5.53 6.15 -9.40
CA GLN A 64 -4.54 6.01 -10.47
C GLN A 64 -4.50 7.29 -11.28
N GLU A 65 -3.29 7.77 -11.52
CA GLU A 65 -3.05 8.93 -12.36
C GLU A 65 -1.96 8.56 -13.37
N GLY A 66 -2.35 8.38 -14.62
CA GLY A 66 -1.44 7.87 -15.63
C GLY A 66 -0.99 6.46 -15.28
N LYS A 67 0.31 6.26 -15.11
CA LYS A 67 0.89 4.98 -14.74
C LYS A 67 1.09 4.82 -13.24
N VAL A 68 0.88 5.88 -12.49
CA VAL A 68 1.11 5.86 -11.05
C VAL A 68 -0.17 5.44 -10.34
N ILE A 69 -0.07 4.36 -9.56
CA ILE A 69 -1.16 3.83 -8.76
C ILE A 69 -0.88 4.17 -7.31
N GLU A 70 -1.87 4.76 -6.64
CA GLU A 70 -1.79 5.11 -5.22
C GLU A 70 -2.71 4.18 -4.45
N VAL A 71 -2.18 3.49 -3.46
CA VAL A 71 -2.93 2.56 -2.62
C VAL A 71 -2.89 3.07 -1.19
N TYR A 72 -4.04 3.12 -0.54
CA TYR A 72 -4.16 3.60 0.84
C TYR A 72 -4.51 2.44 1.76
N ILE A 73 -3.68 2.21 2.77
CA ILE A 73 -3.81 1.10 3.70
C ILE A 73 -3.73 1.63 5.13
N ARG A 74 -4.67 1.21 5.99
CA ARG A 74 -4.62 1.53 7.41
C ARG A 74 -4.08 0.33 8.18
N LYS A 75 -3.11 0.58 9.04
CA LYS A 75 -2.56 -0.47 9.90
C LYS A 75 -3.55 -0.78 11.01
N LYS A 76 -3.99 -2.03 11.07
CA LYS A 76 -4.94 -2.51 12.08
C LYS A 76 -4.28 -3.40 13.12
N LYS A 77 -3.11 -3.95 12.79
CA LYS A 77 -2.41 -4.88 13.70
C LYS A 77 -0.93 -4.57 13.82
#